data_8cd97bc35d21f59a05da24f86e835293
#
_entry.id   8cd97bc35d21f59a05da24f86e835293
#
_cell.length_a   1.000
_cell.length_b   1.000
_cell.length_c   1.000
_cell.angle_alpha   90.00
_cell.angle_beta   90.00
_cell.angle_gamma   90.00
#
_symmetry.space_group_name_H-M   'P 1'
#
loop_
_entity.id
_entity.type
_entity.pdbx_description
1 polymer ?
#
loop_
_entity_poly.entity_id
_entity_poly.type
_entity_poly.pdbx_seq_one_letter_code
_entity_poly.pdbx_strand_id
1 'polypeptide(L)'
;MSKAGNVFFSDVHASRTHKWSRDGKVSLFRENTGRANGLAFDKDGNLLACEGANGRVVSIDAKGNVTVVADKYQGKRFNQPNDLWIAPSGGVYFSDPAYGRVEKTQDGEHVYYVTADRKKVIRVIDDMVRPNGLVGTPDGKTLYVADHGAGKTYRYAVNADGTLRDQTLYASTGSDGMTLDAAGNVYLTAGAVLVFSPAGEQIARIEVPQQPTNLCFAGKNGTTLFITARSAIYAVDTTAAGGAKP
;
A
#
# COMPACT_ATOMS: atom_id res chain seq x y z
N MET A 1 -2.57 10.16 -1.26
CA MET A 1 -2.91 11.61 -1.21
C MET A 1 -4.27 11.82 -1.87
N SER A 2 -5.14 12.67 -1.33
CA SER A 2 -6.39 13.03 -1.98
C SER A 2 -6.18 14.03 -3.14
N LYS A 3 -7.18 14.19 -4.01
CA LYS A 3 -7.16 15.22 -5.09
C LYS A 3 -6.93 16.64 -4.56
N ALA A 4 -7.35 16.93 -3.31
CA ALA A 4 -7.12 18.21 -2.65
C ALA A 4 -5.70 18.35 -2.05
N GLY A 5 -4.83 17.37 -2.19
CA GLY A 5 -3.46 17.38 -1.68
C GLY A 5 -3.31 17.06 -0.21
N ASN A 6 -4.36 16.58 0.47
CA ASN A 6 -4.29 16.12 1.85
C ASN A 6 -3.68 14.71 1.92
N VAL A 7 -2.91 14.43 2.96
CA VAL A 7 -2.34 13.12 3.25
C VAL A 7 -3.18 12.43 4.32
N PHE A 8 -3.52 11.17 4.09
CA PHE A 8 -4.25 10.34 5.06
C PHE A 8 -3.32 9.23 5.55
N PHE A 9 -3.35 8.97 6.83
CA PHE A 9 -2.50 7.96 7.45
C PHE A 9 -3.23 7.23 8.58
N SER A 10 -2.83 6.00 8.83
CA SER A 10 -3.44 5.12 9.82
C SER A 10 -2.69 5.14 11.13
N ASP A 11 -3.42 5.28 12.24
CA ASP A 11 -3.01 4.83 13.56
C ASP A 11 -3.66 3.45 13.78
N VAL A 12 -2.92 2.42 13.38
CA VAL A 12 -3.40 1.03 13.34
C VAL A 12 -3.79 0.54 14.74
N HIS A 13 -2.97 0.87 15.75
CA HIS A 13 -3.21 0.42 17.12
C HIS A 13 -4.42 1.09 17.76
N ALA A 14 -4.61 2.38 17.53
CA ALA A 14 -5.76 3.13 18.02
C ALA A 14 -7.02 2.93 17.16
N SER A 15 -6.94 2.18 16.04
CA SER A 15 -8.03 2.03 15.07
C SER A 15 -8.57 3.37 14.57
N ARG A 16 -7.67 4.27 14.19
CA ARG A 16 -7.99 5.62 13.70
C ARG A 16 -7.33 5.89 12.36
N THR A 17 -7.98 6.69 11.54
CA THR A 17 -7.38 7.32 10.36
C THR A 17 -7.34 8.82 10.59
N HIS A 18 -6.18 9.40 10.37
CA HIS A 18 -5.94 10.83 10.48
C HIS A 18 -5.76 11.47 9.10
N LYS A 19 -5.99 12.77 9.04
CA LYS A 19 -5.77 13.59 7.85
C LYS A 19 -4.80 14.71 8.21
N TRP A 20 -3.71 14.80 7.47
CA TRP A 20 -2.88 16.00 7.40
C TRP A 20 -3.36 16.87 6.24
N SER A 21 -3.70 18.11 6.51
CA SER A 21 -4.13 19.10 5.53
C SER A 21 -2.98 19.98 5.08
N ARG A 22 -3.11 20.58 3.89
CA ARG A 22 -2.07 21.45 3.30
C ARG A 22 -1.70 22.69 4.11
N ASP A 23 -2.53 23.08 5.06
CA ASP A 23 -2.25 24.12 6.07
C ASP A 23 -1.41 23.63 7.26
N GLY A 24 -0.94 22.38 7.19
CA GLY A 24 -0.09 21.76 8.21
C GLY A 24 -0.84 21.15 9.40
N LYS A 25 -2.17 21.16 9.40
CA LYS A 25 -2.97 20.64 10.53
C LYS A 25 -3.24 19.16 10.40
N VAL A 26 -3.08 18.45 11.51
CA VAL A 26 -3.53 17.04 11.66
C VAL A 26 -4.89 17.05 12.33
N SER A 27 -5.82 16.31 11.78
CA SER A 27 -7.17 16.10 12.32
C SER A 27 -7.55 14.63 12.25
N LEU A 28 -8.42 14.21 13.16
CA LEU A 28 -9.06 12.89 13.09
C LEU A 28 -10.01 12.87 11.89
N PHE A 29 -9.89 11.85 11.05
CA PHE A 29 -10.78 11.63 9.92
C PHE A 29 -11.83 10.57 10.21
N ARG A 30 -11.41 9.44 10.81
CA ARG A 30 -12.30 8.31 11.11
C ARG A 30 -11.81 7.53 12.34
N GLU A 31 -12.74 7.07 13.16
CA GLU A 31 -12.53 6.15 14.28
C GLU A 31 -13.12 4.77 13.97
N ASN A 32 -12.79 3.80 14.83
CA ASN A 32 -13.28 2.43 14.72
C ASN A 32 -13.02 1.80 13.35
N THR A 33 -11.81 2.02 12.85
CA THR A 33 -11.40 1.63 11.49
C THR A 33 -11.10 0.15 11.34
N GLY A 34 -11.31 -0.68 12.39
CA GLY A 34 -10.94 -2.10 12.33
C GLY A 34 -9.46 -2.31 12.13
N ARG A 35 -8.61 -1.47 12.75
CA ARG A 35 -7.16 -1.47 12.59
C ARG A 35 -6.77 -1.31 11.11
N ALA A 36 -7.39 -0.33 10.44
CA ALA A 36 -7.01 -0.01 9.06
C ALA A 36 -5.51 0.29 8.98
N ASN A 37 -4.88 -0.22 7.92
CA ASN A 37 -3.46 -0.04 7.64
C ASN A 37 -3.26 0.68 6.30
N GLY A 38 -3.09 -0.03 5.19
CA GLY A 38 -2.92 0.55 3.87
C GLY A 38 -4.13 1.38 3.43
N LEU A 39 -3.86 2.53 2.82
CA LEU A 39 -4.85 3.49 2.38
C LEU A 39 -4.54 3.96 0.95
N ALA A 40 -5.51 3.95 0.06
CA ALA A 40 -5.37 4.55 -1.28
C ALA A 40 -6.67 5.22 -1.72
N PHE A 41 -6.57 6.33 -2.48
CA PHE A 41 -7.72 6.95 -3.12
C PHE A 41 -7.93 6.38 -4.51
N ASP A 42 -9.18 6.07 -4.84
CA ASP A 42 -9.57 5.74 -6.20
C ASP A 42 -9.76 7.00 -7.07
N LYS A 43 -9.99 6.80 -8.37
CA LYS A 43 -10.22 7.90 -9.33
C LYS A 43 -11.46 8.74 -9.01
N ASP A 44 -12.43 8.18 -8.30
CA ASP A 44 -13.69 8.84 -7.93
C ASP A 44 -13.56 9.62 -6.61
N GLY A 45 -12.41 9.47 -5.91
CA GLY A 45 -12.10 10.16 -4.67
C GLY A 45 -12.55 9.40 -3.42
N ASN A 46 -12.95 8.14 -3.54
CA ASN A 46 -13.23 7.29 -2.39
C ASN A 46 -11.90 6.80 -1.78
N LEU A 47 -11.85 6.68 -0.47
CA LEU A 47 -10.71 6.15 0.26
C LEU A 47 -10.88 4.64 0.44
N LEU A 48 -10.02 3.85 -0.20
CA LEU A 48 -9.93 2.43 0.08
C LEU A 48 -9.03 2.18 1.28
N ALA A 49 -9.39 1.21 2.12
CA ALA A 49 -8.66 0.87 3.33
C ALA A 49 -8.62 -0.64 3.56
N CYS A 50 -7.45 -1.15 3.95
CA CYS A 50 -7.26 -2.51 4.44
C CYS A 50 -7.59 -2.56 5.93
N GLU A 51 -8.76 -3.08 6.33
CA GLU A 51 -9.17 -3.24 7.73
C GLU A 51 -8.70 -4.60 8.28
N GLY A 52 -7.46 -4.65 8.79
CA GLY A 52 -6.80 -5.90 9.20
C GLY A 52 -7.56 -6.66 10.29
N ALA A 53 -8.07 -5.99 11.33
CA ALA A 53 -8.84 -6.65 12.39
C ALA A 53 -10.20 -7.18 11.90
N ASN A 54 -10.78 -6.55 10.88
CA ASN A 54 -12.03 -6.98 10.28
C ASN A 54 -11.83 -8.00 9.15
N GLY A 55 -10.58 -8.23 8.67
CA GLY A 55 -10.23 -9.12 7.57
C GLY A 55 -10.93 -8.74 6.27
N ARG A 56 -10.91 -7.47 5.91
CA ARG A 56 -11.59 -6.98 4.72
C ARG A 56 -10.92 -5.73 4.14
N VAL A 57 -11.20 -5.48 2.87
CA VAL A 57 -10.92 -4.22 2.20
C VAL A 57 -12.23 -3.48 2.01
N VAL A 58 -12.24 -2.18 2.32
CA VAL A 58 -13.43 -1.33 2.22
C VAL A 58 -13.16 -0.11 1.35
N SER A 59 -14.23 0.50 0.83
CA SER A 59 -14.24 1.80 0.17
C SER A 59 -15.09 2.76 0.97
N ILE A 60 -14.60 3.97 1.22
CA ILE A 60 -15.22 5.00 2.04
C ILE A 60 -15.46 6.21 1.13
N ASP A 61 -16.71 6.58 0.94
CA ASP A 61 -17.08 7.74 0.11
C ASP A 61 -16.84 9.08 0.84
N ALA A 62 -17.04 10.19 0.13
CA ALA A 62 -16.87 11.52 0.70
C ALA A 62 -17.85 11.85 1.85
N LYS A 63 -18.95 11.10 1.99
CA LYS A 63 -19.92 11.24 3.09
C LYS A 63 -19.59 10.34 4.29
N GLY A 64 -18.55 9.49 4.17
CA GLY A 64 -18.14 8.53 5.19
C GLY A 64 -18.88 7.19 5.14
N ASN A 65 -19.71 6.93 4.11
CA ASN A 65 -20.36 5.63 3.94
C ASN A 65 -19.31 4.58 3.56
N VAL A 66 -19.42 3.42 4.20
CA VAL A 66 -18.48 2.30 4.03
C VAL A 66 -19.13 1.21 3.19
N THR A 67 -18.47 0.84 2.10
CA THR A 67 -18.84 -0.28 1.23
C THR A 67 -17.74 -1.34 1.27
N VAL A 68 -18.10 -2.61 1.43
CA VAL A 68 -17.14 -3.71 1.39
C VAL A 68 -16.69 -3.94 -0.06
N VAL A 69 -15.38 -3.92 -0.28
CA VAL A 69 -14.73 -4.24 -1.57
C VAL A 69 -14.46 -5.75 -1.65
N ALA A 70 -13.90 -6.32 -0.58
CA ALA A 70 -13.68 -7.75 -0.43
C ALA A 70 -13.55 -8.11 1.05
N ASP A 71 -14.16 -9.23 1.48
CA ASP A 71 -14.12 -9.72 2.87
C ASP A 71 -13.76 -11.21 2.99
N LYS A 72 -13.70 -11.93 1.87
CA LYS A 72 -13.44 -13.38 1.84
C LYS A 72 -12.88 -13.86 0.51
N TYR A 73 -12.17 -14.97 0.58
CA TYR A 73 -11.76 -15.75 -0.57
C TYR A 73 -12.14 -17.22 -0.36
N GLN A 74 -12.82 -17.83 -1.34
CA GLN A 74 -13.35 -19.22 -1.26
C GLN A 74 -14.14 -19.50 0.04
N GLY A 75 -14.98 -18.54 0.44
CA GLY A 75 -15.83 -18.65 1.64
C GLY A 75 -15.12 -18.37 2.98
N LYS A 76 -13.80 -18.24 3.00
CA LYS A 76 -13.02 -17.94 4.20
C LYS A 76 -12.66 -16.45 4.27
N ARG A 77 -12.73 -15.87 5.47
CA ARG A 77 -12.28 -14.51 5.78
C ARG A 77 -10.79 -14.34 5.44
N PHE A 78 -10.36 -13.15 5.03
CA PHE A 78 -8.94 -12.83 4.92
C PHE A 78 -8.26 -12.82 6.29
N ASN A 79 -6.93 -13.03 6.32
CA ASN A 79 -6.12 -12.99 7.53
C ASN A 79 -6.14 -11.57 8.13
N GLN A 80 -5.30 -10.69 7.59
CA GLN A 80 -5.15 -9.29 8.01
C GLN A 80 -4.77 -8.42 6.81
N PRO A 81 -5.71 -8.08 5.89
CA PRO A 81 -5.39 -7.20 4.77
C PRO A 81 -4.56 -6.02 5.25
N ASN A 82 -3.39 -5.81 4.60
CA ASN A 82 -2.35 -4.93 5.11
C ASN A 82 -2.14 -3.70 4.23
N ASP A 83 -1.67 -3.86 3.00
CA ASP A 83 -1.45 -2.76 2.07
C ASP A 83 -2.16 -3.00 0.75
N LEU A 84 -2.39 -1.95 -0.05
CA LEU A 84 -3.14 -2.05 -1.29
C LEU A 84 -2.66 -1.08 -2.37
N TRP A 85 -2.82 -1.50 -3.63
CA TRP A 85 -2.64 -0.66 -4.80
C TRP A 85 -3.87 -0.79 -5.72
N ILE A 86 -4.33 0.36 -6.24
CA ILE A 86 -5.43 0.44 -7.20
C ILE A 86 -4.83 0.58 -8.59
N ALA A 87 -5.07 -0.41 -9.44
CA ALA A 87 -4.61 -0.38 -10.82
C ALA A 87 -5.37 0.69 -11.65
N PRO A 88 -4.80 1.22 -12.73
CA PRO A 88 -5.50 2.15 -13.63
C PRO A 88 -6.82 1.61 -14.19
N SER A 89 -6.94 0.28 -14.32
CA SER A 89 -8.20 -0.41 -14.67
C SER A 89 -9.29 -0.28 -13.61
N GLY A 90 -8.94 0.17 -12.39
CA GLY A 90 -9.82 0.18 -11.22
C GLY A 90 -9.78 -1.09 -10.39
N GLY A 91 -9.09 -2.15 -10.81
CA GLY A 91 -8.87 -3.35 -9.99
C GLY A 91 -7.98 -3.05 -8.77
N VAL A 92 -8.09 -3.84 -7.72
CA VAL A 92 -7.38 -3.62 -6.45
C VAL A 92 -6.54 -4.82 -6.09
N TYR A 93 -5.23 -4.61 -5.95
CA TYR A 93 -4.33 -5.59 -5.36
C TYR A 93 -4.18 -5.29 -3.88
N PHE A 94 -4.13 -6.32 -3.04
CA PHE A 94 -3.84 -6.15 -1.62
C PHE A 94 -3.09 -7.36 -1.07
N SER A 95 -2.23 -7.11 -0.09
CA SER A 95 -1.52 -8.14 0.67
C SER A 95 -2.33 -8.58 1.88
N ASP A 96 -2.27 -9.88 2.20
CA ASP A 96 -3.01 -10.48 3.31
C ASP A 96 -2.09 -11.32 4.21
N PRO A 97 -1.15 -10.69 4.91
CA PRO A 97 -0.29 -11.38 5.87
C PRO A 97 -1.02 -11.75 7.16
N ALA A 98 -0.33 -12.48 8.04
CA ALA A 98 -0.77 -12.76 9.41
C ALA A 98 0.32 -12.30 10.40
N TYR A 99 0.10 -11.18 11.07
CA TYR A 99 1.02 -10.63 12.06
C TYR A 99 0.63 -11.03 13.49
N GLY A 100 1.66 -11.27 14.33
CA GLY A 100 1.48 -11.62 15.73
C GLY A 100 1.00 -13.07 15.91
N ARG A 101 0.18 -13.31 16.94
CA ARG A 101 -0.39 -14.63 17.27
C ARG A 101 -1.81 -14.81 16.72
N VAL A 102 -2.07 -14.23 15.55
CA VAL A 102 -3.39 -14.37 14.90
C VAL A 102 -3.45 -15.71 14.18
N GLU A 103 -4.49 -16.48 14.42
CA GLU A 103 -4.77 -17.69 13.66
C GLU A 103 -5.03 -17.34 12.19
N LYS A 104 -4.35 -18.01 11.27
CA LYS A 104 -4.57 -17.84 9.85
C LYS A 104 -5.93 -18.43 9.48
N THR A 105 -6.74 -17.62 8.83
CA THR A 105 -8.04 -18.03 8.28
C THR A 105 -7.91 -18.59 6.86
N GLN A 106 -6.87 -18.15 6.15
CA GLN A 106 -6.47 -18.66 4.86
C GLN A 106 -5.38 -19.75 5.02
N ASP A 107 -5.12 -20.52 3.96
CA ASP A 107 -4.13 -21.59 3.91
C ASP A 107 -2.67 -21.09 3.83
N GLY A 108 -2.47 -19.78 3.76
CA GLY A 108 -1.17 -19.12 3.69
C GLY A 108 -1.30 -17.61 3.86
N GLU A 109 -0.22 -16.90 3.54
CA GLU A 109 -0.16 -15.44 3.48
C GLU A 109 0.00 -15.05 2.01
N HIS A 110 -0.97 -14.34 1.44
CA HIS A 110 -1.15 -14.23 0.00
C HIS A 110 -1.32 -12.77 -0.46
N VAL A 111 -1.22 -12.58 -1.77
CA VAL A 111 -1.67 -11.35 -2.43
C VAL A 111 -2.88 -11.68 -3.29
N TYR A 112 -3.89 -10.83 -3.19
CA TYR A 112 -5.15 -10.97 -3.91
C TYR A 112 -5.36 -9.80 -4.87
N TYR A 113 -6.13 -10.07 -5.91
CA TYR A 113 -6.65 -9.08 -6.86
C TYR A 113 -8.17 -9.11 -6.86
N VAL A 114 -8.78 -7.95 -6.67
CA VAL A 114 -10.22 -7.75 -6.84
C VAL A 114 -10.46 -7.08 -8.18
N THR A 115 -11.29 -7.68 -9.03
CA THR A 115 -11.62 -7.13 -10.35
C THR A 115 -12.27 -5.74 -10.24
N ALA A 116 -12.15 -4.91 -11.29
CA ALA A 116 -12.65 -3.53 -11.29
C ALA A 116 -14.17 -3.45 -11.02
N ASP A 117 -14.94 -4.44 -11.49
CA ASP A 117 -16.38 -4.57 -11.24
C ASP A 117 -16.74 -5.14 -9.85
N ARG A 118 -15.74 -5.43 -9.02
CA ARG A 118 -15.86 -6.00 -7.65
C ARG A 118 -16.54 -7.37 -7.57
N LYS A 119 -16.64 -8.10 -8.69
CA LYS A 119 -17.35 -9.40 -8.72
C LYS A 119 -16.47 -10.60 -8.40
N LYS A 120 -15.15 -10.47 -8.61
CA LYS A 120 -14.22 -11.59 -8.41
C LYS A 120 -13.05 -11.17 -7.52
N VAL A 121 -12.64 -12.10 -6.67
CA VAL A 121 -11.37 -12.06 -5.95
C VAL A 121 -10.52 -13.21 -6.49
N ILE A 122 -9.29 -12.90 -6.88
CA ILE A 122 -8.33 -13.84 -7.45
C ILE A 122 -7.09 -13.83 -6.54
N ARG A 123 -6.63 -14.99 -6.10
CA ARG A 123 -5.32 -15.12 -5.45
C ARG A 123 -4.26 -15.08 -6.55
N VAL A 124 -3.41 -14.06 -6.53
CA VAL A 124 -2.43 -13.80 -7.59
C VAL A 124 -0.99 -14.13 -7.19
N ILE A 125 -0.71 -14.23 -5.88
CA ILE A 125 0.57 -14.70 -5.34
C ILE A 125 0.28 -15.55 -4.10
N ASP A 126 0.92 -16.73 -4.01
CA ASP A 126 0.70 -17.70 -2.93
C ASP A 126 2.00 -18.36 -2.42
N ASP A 127 3.15 -17.87 -2.85
CA ASP A 127 4.49 -18.40 -2.54
C ASP A 127 5.34 -17.48 -1.66
N MET A 128 4.74 -16.44 -1.06
CA MET A 128 5.45 -15.53 -0.16
C MET A 128 5.37 -15.98 1.30
N VAL A 129 6.41 -15.62 2.06
CA VAL A 129 6.47 -15.87 3.50
C VAL A 129 5.58 -14.90 4.27
N ARG A 130 5.66 -13.60 3.92
CA ARG A 130 4.82 -12.53 4.51
C ARG A 130 4.76 -11.32 3.58
N PRO A 131 3.82 -11.31 2.64
CA PRO A 131 3.64 -10.16 1.76
C PRO A 131 3.21 -8.93 2.58
N ASN A 132 3.74 -7.75 2.23
CA ASN A 132 3.41 -6.49 2.90
C ASN A 132 3.23 -5.38 1.86
N GLY A 133 4.11 -4.38 1.78
CA GLY A 133 3.98 -3.28 0.86
C GLY A 133 3.89 -3.72 -0.61
N LEU A 134 3.05 -3.04 -1.36
CA LEU A 134 2.93 -3.26 -2.79
C LEU A 134 2.59 -1.95 -3.53
N VAL A 135 3.13 -1.80 -4.73
CA VAL A 135 2.89 -0.64 -5.59
C VAL A 135 3.02 -1.03 -7.05
N GLY A 136 2.13 -0.52 -7.89
CA GLY A 136 2.24 -0.71 -9.34
C GLY A 136 2.62 0.57 -10.07
N THR A 137 3.14 0.38 -11.28
CA THR A 137 3.48 1.49 -12.18
C THR A 137 2.24 2.23 -12.66
N PRO A 138 2.32 3.55 -12.96
CA PRO A 138 1.17 4.33 -13.43
C PRO A 138 0.52 3.81 -14.71
N ASP A 139 1.27 3.10 -15.56
CA ASP A 139 0.75 2.47 -16.78
C ASP A 139 0.05 1.12 -16.51
N GLY A 140 0.07 0.65 -15.26
CA GLY A 140 -0.57 -0.60 -14.83
C GLY A 140 0.11 -1.87 -15.31
N LYS A 141 1.33 -1.81 -15.85
CA LYS A 141 1.99 -2.98 -16.45
C LYS A 141 2.90 -3.74 -15.51
N THR A 142 3.32 -3.11 -14.41
CA THR A 142 4.25 -3.70 -13.44
C THR A 142 3.70 -3.56 -12.03
N LEU A 143 3.79 -4.62 -11.23
CA LEU A 143 3.53 -4.63 -9.81
C LEU A 143 4.79 -5.03 -9.05
N TYR A 144 5.17 -4.24 -8.05
CA TYR A 144 6.19 -4.58 -7.07
C TYR A 144 5.51 -5.05 -5.78
N VAL A 145 6.02 -6.13 -5.19
CA VAL A 145 5.49 -6.68 -3.94
C VAL A 145 6.66 -7.05 -3.04
N ALA A 146 6.64 -6.55 -1.82
CA ALA A 146 7.61 -6.93 -0.80
C ALA A 146 7.15 -8.20 -0.07
N ASP A 147 8.01 -9.21 -0.07
CA ASP A 147 7.99 -10.29 0.91
C ASP A 147 8.81 -9.86 2.13
N HIS A 148 8.15 -9.19 3.06
CA HIS A 148 8.78 -8.71 4.29
C HIS A 148 9.37 -9.87 5.11
N GLY A 149 8.71 -11.03 5.11
CA GLY A 149 9.15 -12.22 5.84
C GLY A 149 10.42 -12.84 5.26
N ALA A 150 10.56 -12.85 3.94
CA ALA A 150 11.74 -13.37 3.25
C ALA A 150 12.85 -12.32 3.07
N GLY A 151 12.61 -11.04 3.41
CA GLY A 151 13.56 -9.97 3.19
C GLY A 151 13.83 -9.69 1.70
N LYS A 152 12.81 -9.78 0.86
CA LYS A 152 12.94 -9.64 -0.60
C LYS A 152 11.81 -8.78 -1.15
N THR A 153 12.06 -8.15 -2.29
CA THR A 153 11.01 -7.49 -3.09
C THR A 153 11.05 -8.08 -4.51
N TYR A 154 9.87 -8.43 -5.01
CA TYR A 154 9.70 -9.00 -6.34
C TYR A 154 8.99 -8.03 -7.26
N ARG A 155 9.25 -8.19 -8.55
CA ARG A 155 8.58 -7.49 -9.64
C ARG A 155 7.82 -8.50 -10.49
N TYR A 156 6.60 -8.14 -10.89
CA TYR A 156 5.70 -8.93 -11.72
C TYR A 156 5.21 -8.12 -12.91
N ALA A 157 5.03 -8.76 -14.06
CA ALA A 157 4.27 -8.20 -15.15
C ALA A 157 2.77 -8.44 -14.90
N VAL A 158 1.95 -7.41 -15.14
CA VAL A 158 0.50 -7.43 -14.96
C VAL A 158 -0.18 -7.76 -16.29
N ASN A 159 -1.02 -8.78 -16.30
CA ASN A 159 -1.86 -9.13 -17.45
C ASN A 159 -3.12 -8.25 -17.52
N ALA A 160 -3.76 -8.21 -18.68
CA ALA A 160 -4.98 -7.40 -18.89
C ALA A 160 -6.16 -7.81 -17.99
N ASP A 161 -6.19 -9.08 -17.53
CA ASP A 161 -7.21 -9.60 -16.61
C ASP A 161 -6.84 -9.39 -15.12
N GLY A 162 -5.69 -8.78 -14.83
CA GLY A 162 -5.17 -8.52 -13.47
C GLY A 162 -4.39 -9.69 -12.88
N THR A 163 -4.23 -10.83 -13.58
CA THR A 163 -3.31 -11.87 -13.14
C THR A 163 -1.86 -11.44 -13.34
N LEU A 164 -0.93 -12.11 -12.66
CA LEU A 164 0.48 -11.78 -12.67
C LEU A 164 1.30 -12.86 -13.39
N ARG A 165 2.42 -12.43 -13.99
CA ARG A 165 3.41 -13.31 -14.63
C ARG A 165 4.83 -12.76 -14.47
N ASP A 166 5.82 -13.53 -14.90
CA ASP A 166 7.23 -13.14 -14.98
C ASP A 166 7.78 -12.61 -13.63
N GLN A 167 7.54 -13.37 -12.54
CA GLN A 167 8.11 -13.06 -11.23
C GLN A 167 9.64 -12.96 -11.32
N THR A 168 10.19 -11.82 -10.93
CA THR A 168 11.62 -11.60 -10.87
C THR A 168 12.02 -10.96 -9.55
N LEU A 169 13.15 -11.39 -8.97
CA LEU A 169 13.74 -10.70 -7.83
C LEU A 169 14.13 -9.29 -8.24
N TYR A 170 13.58 -8.29 -7.56
CA TYR A 170 13.89 -6.88 -7.82
C TYR A 170 14.93 -6.34 -6.84
N ALA A 171 14.79 -6.65 -5.55
CA ALA A 171 15.75 -6.26 -4.52
C ALA A 171 15.86 -7.34 -3.43
N SER A 172 17.07 -7.59 -2.94
CA SER A 172 17.35 -8.44 -1.77
C SER A 172 17.07 -7.66 -0.47
N THR A 173 15.91 -7.03 -0.41
CA THR A 173 15.43 -6.20 0.70
C THR A 173 13.92 -6.32 0.75
N GLY A 174 13.35 -6.65 1.91
CA GLY A 174 11.92 -6.55 2.18
C GLY A 174 11.53 -5.11 2.47
N SER A 175 10.21 -4.85 2.51
CA SER A 175 9.68 -3.53 2.84
C SER A 175 8.41 -3.66 3.67
N ASP A 176 8.16 -2.69 4.54
CA ASP A 176 6.82 -2.50 5.12
C ASP A 176 5.93 -1.83 4.05
N GLY A 177 6.03 -0.54 3.82
CA GLY A 177 5.35 0.14 2.72
C GLY A 177 6.30 0.54 1.59
N MET A 178 5.76 0.96 0.44
CA MET A 178 6.54 1.41 -0.71
C MET A 178 5.81 2.43 -1.57
N THR A 179 6.58 3.20 -2.34
CA THR A 179 6.04 4.13 -3.35
C THR A 179 6.96 4.23 -4.56
N LEU A 180 6.49 4.89 -5.62
CA LEU A 180 7.23 5.15 -6.86
C LEU A 180 7.37 6.66 -7.09
N ASP A 181 8.51 7.07 -7.66
CA ASP A 181 8.65 8.38 -8.27
C ASP A 181 8.32 8.35 -9.78
N ALA A 182 8.31 9.53 -10.39
CA ALA A 182 7.99 9.69 -11.82
C ALA A 182 9.06 9.11 -12.77
N ALA A 183 10.28 8.88 -12.27
CA ALA A 183 11.34 8.21 -13.00
C ALA A 183 11.26 6.67 -12.90
N GLY A 184 10.29 6.17 -12.11
CA GLY A 184 10.10 4.73 -11.86
C GLY A 184 11.01 4.16 -10.78
N ASN A 185 11.70 5.00 -10.00
CA ASN A 185 12.46 4.52 -8.86
C ASN A 185 11.49 4.09 -7.76
N VAL A 186 11.81 2.97 -7.10
CA VAL A 186 11.02 2.38 -6.00
C VAL A 186 11.63 2.77 -4.66
N TYR A 187 10.82 3.31 -3.78
CA TYR A 187 11.19 3.70 -2.42
C TYR A 187 10.65 2.64 -1.46
N LEU A 188 11.56 1.96 -0.74
CA LEU A 188 11.25 0.90 0.22
C LEU A 188 11.49 1.39 1.65
N THR A 189 10.60 1.04 2.59
CA THR A 189 10.81 1.28 4.03
C THR A 189 11.42 0.05 4.69
N ALA A 190 12.74 0.11 4.94
CA ALA A 190 13.51 -1.01 5.47
C ALA A 190 14.61 -0.51 6.42
N GLY A 191 14.23 -0.11 7.64
CA GLY A 191 15.12 0.51 8.63
C GLY A 191 15.44 1.98 8.32
N ALA A 192 15.50 2.34 7.04
CA ALA A 192 15.53 3.67 6.45
C ALA A 192 14.62 3.67 5.22
N VAL A 193 14.54 4.78 4.50
CA VAL A 193 13.97 4.75 3.14
C VAL A 193 15.09 4.46 2.16
N LEU A 194 15.02 3.32 1.49
CA LEU A 194 15.97 2.91 0.46
C LEU A 194 15.35 3.14 -0.91
N VAL A 195 16.11 3.76 -1.82
CA VAL A 195 15.65 4.07 -3.18
C VAL A 195 16.37 3.19 -4.17
N PHE A 196 15.60 2.49 -4.99
CA PHE A 196 16.12 1.60 -6.02
C PHE A 196 15.74 2.10 -7.40
N SER A 197 16.66 2.02 -8.36
CA SER A 197 16.41 2.32 -9.77
C SER A 197 15.43 1.29 -10.37
N PRO A 198 14.85 1.56 -11.56
CA PRO A 198 14.03 0.55 -12.25
C PRO A 198 14.79 -0.76 -12.57
N ALA A 199 16.12 -0.73 -12.58
CA ALA A 199 16.97 -1.90 -12.75
C ALA A 199 17.16 -2.72 -11.46
N GLY A 200 16.71 -2.21 -10.29
CA GLY A 200 16.89 -2.87 -8.99
C GLY A 200 18.21 -2.53 -8.30
N GLU A 201 18.91 -1.49 -8.72
CA GLU A 201 20.12 -1.00 -8.07
C GLU A 201 19.77 0.02 -7.00
N GLN A 202 20.32 -0.12 -5.79
CA GLN A 202 20.14 0.89 -4.75
C GLN A 202 20.90 2.16 -5.10
N ILE A 203 20.19 3.27 -5.30
CA ILE A 203 20.74 4.56 -5.73
C ILE A 203 20.75 5.62 -4.64
N ALA A 204 19.93 5.46 -3.59
CA ALA A 204 19.90 6.39 -2.46
C ALA A 204 19.43 5.73 -1.16
N ARG A 205 19.70 6.41 -0.04
CA ARG A 205 19.24 6.09 1.30
C ARG A 205 18.90 7.39 2.01
N ILE A 206 17.69 7.44 2.59
CA ILE A 206 17.20 8.58 3.37
C ILE A 206 17.03 8.09 4.82
N GLU A 207 17.81 8.66 5.72
CA GLU A 207 17.71 8.36 7.14
C GLU A 207 16.47 9.03 7.73
N VAL A 208 15.77 8.29 8.58
CA VAL A 208 14.59 8.75 9.30
C VAL A 208 14.83 8.51 10.79
N PRO A 209 14.50 9.48 11.68
CA PRO A 209 14.79 9.35 13.11
C PRO A 209 14.13 8.15 13.79
N GLN A 210 13.02 7.66 13.26
CA GLN A 210 12.35 6.42 13.69
C GLN A 210 12.22 5.48 12.50
N GLN A 211 12.02 4.19 12.77
CA GLN A 211 11.83 3.19 11.72
C GLN A 211 10.63 3.55 10.82
N PRO A 212 10.87 3.81 9.53
CA PRO A 212 9.80 4.12 8.60
C PRO A 212 8.92 2.89 8.36
N THR A 213 7.62 3.11 8.20
CA THR A 213 6.62 2.05 7.98
C THR A 213 5.90 2.17 6.64
N ASN A 214 5.55 3.38 6.22
CA ASN A 214 4.97 3.62 4.90
C ASN A 214 5.31 5.03 4.41
N LEU A 215 5.09 5.30 3.12
CA LEU A 215 5.44 6.59 2.53
C LEU A 215 4.59 6.90 1.29
N CYS A 216 4.46 8.18 1.00
CA CYS A 216 3.84 8.63 -0.24
C CYS A 216 4.37 10.00 -0.65
N PHE A 217 4.42 10.26 -1.94
CA PHE A 217 4.65 11.60 -2.45
C PHE A 217 3.39 12.45 -2.34
N ALA A 218 3.55 13.69 -1.90
CA ALA A 218 2.50 14.71 -1.78
C ALA A 218 3.09 16.12 -1.88
N GLY A 219 2.39 17.13 -1.36
CA GLY A 219 2.77 18.53 -1.46
C GLY A 219 2.30 19.17 -2.75
N LYS A 220 2.63 20.47 -2.94
CA LYS A 220 2.12 21.31 -4.03
C LYS A 220 2.52 20.77 -5.41
N ASN A 221 3.77 20.30 -5.53
CA ASN A 221 4.35 19.82 -6.78
C ASN A 221 4.53 18.29 -6.79
N GLY A 222 4.04 17.58 -5.77
CA GLY A 222 4.25 16.13 -5.62
C GLY A 222 5.69 15.76 -5.26
N THR A 223 6.50 16.71 -4.76
CA THR A 223 7.93 16.51 -4.46
C THR A 223 8.21 16.36 -2.97
N THR A 224 7.20 16.45 -2.11
CA THR A 224 7.37 16.21 -0.68
C THR A 224 7.08 14.73 -0.39
N LEU A 225 8.05 14.01 0.12
CA LEU A 225 7.90 12.62 0.57
C LEU A 225 7.42 12.63 2.02
N PHE A 226 6.19 12.18 2.25
CA PHE A 226 5.64 11.94 3.58
C PHE A 226 5.95 10.52 4.00
N ILE A 227 6.45 10.34 5.22
CA ILE A 227 6.92 9.08 5.76
C ILE A 227 6.27 8.86 7.12
N THR A 228 5.47 7.81 7.28
CA THR A 228 5.03 7.35 8.58
C THR A 228 6.14 6.53 9.22
N ALA A 229 6.44 6.79 10.50
CA ALA A 229 7.50 6.10 11.21
C ALA A 229 7.12 5.97 12.69
N ARG A 230 6.69 4.77 13.09
CA ARG A 230 6.27 4.47 14.47
C ARG A 230 5.22 5.45 14.99
N SER A 231 5.63 6.41 15.82
CA SER A 231 4.77 7.40 16.50
C SER A 231 4.78 8.78 15.84
N ALA A 232 5.45 8.93 14.70
CA ALA A 232 5.64 10.22 14.04
C ALA A 232 5.40 10.14 12.52
N ILE A 233 5.18 11.32 11.93
CA ILE A 233 5.22 11.53 10.49
C ILE A 233 6.34 12.51 10.20
N TYR A 234 7.13 12.18 9.19
CA TYR A 234 8.18 13.05 8.66
C TYR A 234 7.80 13.49 7.26
N ALA A 235 8.25 14.68 6.90
CA ALA A 235 8.12 15.21 5.54
C ALA A 235 9.51 15.64 5.07
N VAL A 236 9.89 15.21 3.90
CA VAL A 236 11.19 15.50 3.28
C VAL A 236 10.94 16.05 1.89
N ASP A 237 11.42 17.24 1.59
CA ASP A 237 11.39 17.77 0.24
C ASP A 237 12.48 17.09 -0.60
N THR A 238 12.10 16.63 -1.77
CA THR A 238 12.94 15.89 -2.70
C THR A 238 13.01 16.60 -4.04
N THR A 239 14.02 16.30 -4.83
CA THR A 239 14.09 16.69 -6.26
C THR A 239 13.25 15.78 -7.15
N ALA A 240 12.87 14.59 -6.65
CA ALA A 240 11.99 13.67 -7.35
C ALA A 240 10.51 14.06 -7.10
N ALA A 241 9.67 13.86 -8.10
CA ALA A 241 8.22 13.93 -7.96
C ALA A 241 7.63 12.52 -7.92
N GLY A 242 6.53 12.34 -7.21
CA GLY A 242 5.80 11.06 -7.22
C GLY A 242 5.34 10.68 -8.62
N GLY A 243 5.34 9.39 -8.90
CA GLY A 243 4.70 8.85 -10.10
C GLY A 243 3.22 9.27 -10.13
N ALA A 244 2.68 9.50 -11.32
CA ALA A 244 1.27 9.82 -11.46
C ALA A 244 0.43 8.71 -10.82
N LYS A 245 -0.47 9.08 -9.91
CA LYS A 245 -1.47 8.13 -9.41
C LYS A 245 -2.54 7.95 -10.48
N PRO A 246 -3.08 6.73 -10.62
CA PRO A 246 -4.16 6.46 -11.58
C PRO A 246 -5.40 7.31 -11.35
#